data_43c52784123f92efc7e6bd44ec34022a
#
_entry.id   43c52784123f92efc7e6bd44ec34022a
#
_cell.length_a   1.000
_cell.length_b   1.000
_cell.length_c   1.000
_cell.angle_alpha   90.00
_cell.angle_beta   90.00
_cell.angle_gamma   90.00
#
_symmetry.space_group_name_H-M   'P 1'
#
loop_
_entity.id
_entity.type
_entity.pdbx_description
1 polymer ?
#
loop_
_entity_poly.entity_id
_entity_poly.type
_entity_poly.pdbx_seq_one_letter_code
_entity_poly.pdbx_strand_id
1 'polypeptide(L)'
;MVDANEDGLAETASLLSGPALVRVLDVRDRVGQFRFAMDVSKWAAQPIGAVFNNAGVAVASSVADAAIEDDEWLHSINFEGVVHGVRAFLPVLLEQHSGAIVNTSSVFGLAGIPYQSAYCASKFAVRGFTESLRHELRGTGVRAITVHPGGVRTNIARSGRMHSDPKGLGRTRDEIADEFEAVVRTTPEKAAEIIHKGVDAGKARILIGPDAYIIDWLTRLTPTHYYSVLERFEGLLRRKATNASNGADAKATKGAIGNVTTGTHATKA
;
A
#
# COMPACT_ATOMS: atom_id res chain seq x y z
N MET A 1 9.88 -17.79 -1.71
CA MET A 1 9.69 -16.38 -1.32
C MET A 1 11.00 -15.73 -0.95
N VAL A 2 11.08 -14.41 -1.08
CA VAL A 2 12.26 -13.62 -0.74
C VAL A 2 11.86 -12.36 0.01
N ASP A 3 12.70 -11.92 0.95
CA ASP A 3 12.63 -10.63 1.62
C ASP A 3 14.05 -10.25 2.11
N ALA A 4 14.31 -8.96 2.30
CA ALA A 4 15.52 -8.48 2.94
C ALA A 4 15.50 -8.61 4.47
N ASN A 5 14.28 -8.70 5.06
CA ASN A 5 14.04 -8.91 6.48
C ASN A 5 13.97 -10.42 6.77
N GLU A 6 15.05 -10.95 7.35
CA GLU A 6 15.17 -12.38 7.67
C GLU A 6 14.12 -12.84 8.68
N ASP A 7 13.87 -12.07 9.74
CA ASP A 7 12.91 -12.42 10.80
C ASP A 7 11.48 -12.46 10.24
N GLY A 8 11.06 -11.44 9.50
CA GLY A 8 9.73 -11.39 8.86
C GLY A 8 9.56 -12.49 7.81
N LEU A 9 10.64 -12.87 7.13
CA LEU A 9 10.64 -13.96 6.16
C LEU A 9 10.46 -15.32 6.87
N ALA A 10 11.14 -15.54 8.00
CA ALA A 10 11.01 -16.74 8.81
C ALA A 10 9.60 -16.86 9.43
N GLU A 11 9.04 -15.75 9.94
CA GLU A 11 7.66 -15.69 10.42
C GLU A 11 6.68 -16.09 9.32
N THR A 12 6.77 -15.49 8.15
CA THR A 12 5.92 -15.81 7.01
C THR A 12 6.05 -17.28 6.59
N ALA A 13 7.28 -17.82 6.59
CA ALA A 13 7.53 -19.21 6.25
C ALA A 13 6.84 -20.17 7.23
N SER A 14 6.79 -19.82 8.52
CA SER A 14 6.15 -20.63 9.55
C SER A 14 4.62 -20.75 9.40
N LEU A 15 3.99 -19.82 8.68
CA LEU A 15 2.55 -19.81 8.42
C LEU A 15 2.16 -20.71 7.24
N LEU A 16 3.12 -21.19 6.45
CA LEU A 16 2.84 -22.01 5.28
C LEU A 16 2.67 -23.48 5.65
N SER A 17 1.62 -24.09 5.10
CA SER A 17 1.33 -25.52 5.30
C SER A 17 2.07 -26.44 4.31
N GLY A 18 2.69 -25.89 3.28
CA GLY A 18 3.37 -26.64 2.21
C GLY A 18 4.87 -26.33 2.13
N PRO A 19 5.61 -27.04 1.26
CA PRO A 19 7.04 -26.78 1.07
C PRO A 19 7.26 -25.36 0.52
N ALA A 20 8.28 -24.68 1.06
CA ALA A 20 8.64 -23.33 0.66
C ALA A 20 10.14 -23.22 0.39
N LEU A 21 10.50 -22.65 -0.76
CA LEU A 21 11.87 -22.17 -1.02
C LEU A 21 11.98 -20.74 -0.51
N VAL A 22 12.81 -20.55 0.52
CA VAL A 22 12.97 -19.28 1.24
C VAL A 22 14.39 -18.76 1.06
N ARG A 23 14.57 -17.48 0.78
CA ARG A 23 15.87 -16.85 0.67
C ARG A 23 15.87 -15.41 1.15
N VAL A 24 16.80 -15.02 2.01
CA VAL A 24 17.06 -13.63 2.33
C VAL A 24 17.68 -12.98 1.09
N LEU A 25 17.00 -11.98 0.53
CA LEU A 25 17.39 -11.33 -0.72
C LEU A 25 16.81 -9.92 -0.79
N ASP A 26 17.69 -8.93 -1.01
CA ASP A 26 17.27 -7.58 -1.34
C ASP A 26 16.87 -7.53 -2.84
N VAL A 27 15.68 -7.00 -3.13
CA VAL A 27 15.15 -6.90 -4.50
C VAL A 27 16.01 -6.00 -5.40
N ARG A 28 16.89 -5.17 -4.82
CA ARG A 28 17.88 -4.37 -5.55
C ARG A 28 19.02 -5.22 -6.14
N ASP A 29 19.29 -6.38 -5.54
CA ASP A 29 20.28 -7.33 -6.08
C ASP A 29 19.71 -8.04 -7.32
N ARG A 30 19.96 -7.42 -8.47
CA ARG A 30 19.57 -7.97 -9.76
C ARG A 30 20.11 -9.39 -9.98
N VAL A 31 21.36 -9.63 -9.68
CA VAL A 31 22.00 -10.94 -9.90
C VAL A 31 21.39 -11.99 -8.98
N GLY A 32 21.14 -11.64 -7.72
CA GLY A 32 20.46 -12.47 -6.75
C GLY A 32 19.05 -12.86 -7.20
N GLN A 33 18.27 -11.93 -7.77
CA GLN A 33 16.94 -12.24 -8.29
C GLN A 33 16.96 -13.22 -9.47
N PHE A 34 17.90 -13.06 -10.41
CA PHE A 34 18.07 -14.01 -11.52
C PHE A 34 18.49 -15.41 -11.03
N ARG A 35 19.43 -15.48 -10.07
CA ARG A 35 19.81 -16.76 -9.43
C ARG A 35 18.63 -17.41 -8.73
N PHE A 36 17.84 -16.62 -7.99
CA PHE A 36 16.66 -17.11 -7.31
C PHE A 36 15.60 -17.65 -8.29
N ALA A 37 15.38 -16.99 -9.43
CA ALA A 37 14.47 -17.49 -10.46
C ALA A 37 14.94 -18.85 -11.03
N MET A 38 16.25 -19.03 -11.24
CA MET A 38 16.81 -20.33 -11.65
C MET A 38 16.62 -21.41 -10.58
N ASP A 39 16.83 -21.06 -9.30
CA ASP A 39 16.60 -21.98 -8.18
C ASP A 39 15.14 -22.39 -8.09
N VAL A 40 14.20 -21.44 -8.22
CA VAL A 40 12.76 -21.70 -8.25
C VAL A 40 12.37 -22.63 -9.41
N SER A 41 12.90 -22.40 -10.61
CA SER A 41 12.61 -23.23 -11.78
C SER A 41 13.05 -24.69 -11.60
N LYS A 42 14.14 -24.93 -10.83
CA LYS A 42 14.62 -26.29 -10.51
C LYS A 42 13.84 -26.92 -9.37
N TRP A 43 13.38 -26.10 -8.42
CA TRP A 43 12.70 -26.54 -7.21
C TRP A 43 11.22 -26.81 -7.45
N ALA A 44 10.56 -26.04 -8.31
CA ALA A 44 9.13 -26.11 -8.52
C ALA A 44 8.74 -27.41 -9.26
N ALA A 45 7.95 -28.26 -8.62
CA ALA A 45 7.42 -29.49 -9.22
C ALA A 45 6.28 -29.24 -10.23
N GLN A 46 5.71 -28.05 -10.25
CA GLN A 46 4.61 -27.62 -11.11
C GLN A 46 4.95 -26.27 -11.76
N PRO A 47 4.31 -25.93 -12.90
CA PRO A 47 4.48 -24.61 -13.50
C PRO A 47 4.20 -23.47 -12.52
N ILE A 48 4.98 -22.38 -12.63
CA ILE A 48 4.80 -21.19 -11.80
C ILE A 48 3.49 -20.51 -12.16
N GLY A 49 2.54 -20.48 -11.22
CA GLY A 49 1.21 -19.87 -11.44
C GLY A 49 1.25 -18.34 -11.42
N ALA A 50 2.01 -17.74 -10.49
CA ALA A 50 2.16 -16.30 -10.42
C ALA A 50 3.47 -15.88 -9.72
N VAL A 51 4.00 -14.73 -10.14
CA VAL A 51 5.14 -14.05 -9.51
C VAL A 51 4.65 -12.71 -8.98
N PHE A 52 4.77 -12.50 -7.66
CA PHE A 52 4.34 -11.28 -6.99
C PHE A 52 5.54 -10.38 -6.68
N ASN A 53 5.67 -9.28 -7.40
CA ASN A 53 6.63 -8.23 -7.11
C ASN A 53 5.96 -7.24 -6.14
N ASN A 54 6.09 -7.52 -4.84
CA ASN A 54 5.35 -6.84 -3.78
C ASN A 54 6.24 -5.98 -2.87
N ALA A 55 7.54 -6.22 -2.81
CA ALA A 55 8.46 -5.45 -1.99
C ALA A 55 8.33 -3.94 -2.28
N GLY A 56 8.32 -3.14 -1.22
CA GLY A 56 8.17 -1.69 -1.35
C GLY A 56 8.34 -0.97 -0.03
N VAL A 57 8.78 0.28 -0.14
CA VAL A 57 9.07 1.20 0.96
C VAL A 57 8.41 2.55 0.71
N ALA A 58 8.35 3.39 1.74
CA ALA A 58 7.81 4.74 1.66
C ALA A 58 8.85 5.79 2.09
N VAL A 59 8.77 6.97 1.49
CA VAL A 59 9.45 8.18 1.90
C VAL A 59 8.42 9.30 1.95
N ALA A 60 8.39 10.05 3.05
CA ALA A 60 7.55 11.23 3.20
C ALA A 60 8.43 12.48 3.34
N SER A 61 8.41 13.35 2.34
CA SER A 61 9.15 14.61 2.33
C SER A 61 8.56 15.59 1.32
N SER A 62 8.75 16.89 1.52
CA SER A 62 8.55 17.87 0.47
C SER A 62 9.64 17.70 -0.60
N VAL A 63 9.36 18.08 -1.84
CA VAL A 63 10.38 18.03 -2.92
C VAL A 63 11.58 18.93 -2.60
N ALA A 64 11.35 20.03 -1.87
CA ALA A 64 12.41 20.98 -1.50
C ALA A 64 13.37 20.43 -0.43
N ASP A 65 12.86 19.56 0.47
CA ASP A 65 13.62 19.07 1.63
C ASP A 65 14.02 17.58 1.49
N ALA A 66 13.59 16.92 0.42
CA ALA A 66 13.90 15.52 0.18
C ALA A 66 15.41 15.32 0.01
N ALA A 67 15.95 14.31 0.69
CA ALA A 67 17.31 13.84 0.40
C ALA A 67 17.27 13.01 -0.88
N ILE A 68 18.19 13.32 -1.82
CA ILE A 68 18.29 12.61 -3.11
C ILE A 68 18.51 11.11 -2.87
N GLU A 69 19.31 10.77 -1.89
CA GLU A 69 19.65 9.38 -1.53
C GLU A 69 18.44 8.58 -1.07
N ASP A 70 17.44 9.24 -0.45
CA ASP A 70 16.18 8.58 -0.06
C ASP A 70 15.29 8.32 -1.26
N ASP A 71 15.22 9.27 -2.18
CA ASP A 71 14.48 9.11 -3.43
C ASP A 71 15.10 7.98 -4.29
N GLU A 72 16.44 7.96 -4.44
CA GLU A 72 17.17 6.89 -5.13
C GLU A 72 16.95 5.53 -4.47
N TRP A 73 17.07 5.46 -3.14
CA TRP A 73 16.79 4.25 -2.37
C TRP A 73 15.36 3.75 -2.60
N LEU A 74 14.38 4.63 -2.54
CA LEU A 74 12.99 4.28 -2.77
C LEU A 74 12.75 3.77 -4.19
N HIS A 75 13.29 4.47 -5.20
CA HIS A 75 13.16 4.06 -6.60
C HIS A 75 13.83 2.72 -6.88
N SER A 76 15.01 2.48 -6.30
CA SER A 76 15.75 1.23 -6.47
C SER A 76 14.99 0.01 -5.94
N ILE A 77 14.15 0.19 -4.90
CA ILE A 77 13.31 -0.88 -4.36
C ILE A 77 11.96 -0.95 -5.09
N ASN A 78 11.22 0.17 -5.12
CA ASN A 78 9.83 0.19 -5.55
C ASN A 78 9.65 -0.02 -7.05
N PHE A 79 10.64 0.37 -7.87
CA PHE A 79 10.55 0.26 -9.33
C PHE A 79 11.63 -0.67 -9.91
N GLU A 80 12.93 -0.42 -9.66
CA GLU A 80 13.98 -1.27 -10.21
C GLU A 80 13.89 -2.71 -9.69
N GLY A 81 13.56 -2.90 -8.40
CA GLY A 81 13.29 -4.21 -7.83
C GLY A 81 12.18 -4.97 -8.54
N VAL A 82 11.09 -4.28 -8.92
CA VAL A 82 10.01 -4.86 -9.74
C VAL A 82 10.50 -5.24 -11.13
N VAL A 83 11.26 -4.36 -11.78
CA VAL A 83 11.85 -4.63 -13.12
C VAL A 83 12.79 -5.83 -13.07
N HIS A 84 13.61 -5.95 -12.02
CA HIS A 84 14.50 -7.09 -11.84
C HIS A 84 13.71 -8.40 -11.69
N GLY A 85 12.67 -8.42 -10.83
CA GLY A 85 11.82 -9.59 -10.63
C GLY A 85 11.10 -10.01 -11.91
N VAL A 86 10.53 -9.05 -12.64
CA VAL A 86 9.92 -9.31 -13.95
C VAL A 86 10.92 -9.93 -14.91
N ARG A 87 12.09 -9.32 -15.09
CA ARG A 87 13.10 -9.81 -16.04
C ARG A 87 13.68 -11.17 -15.65
N ALA A 88 13.75 -11.47 -14.35
CA ALA A 88 14.24 -12.75 -13.86
C ALA A 88 13.25 -13.90 -14.14
N PHE A 89 11.95 -13.67 -13.96
CA PHE A 89 10.95 -14.72 -14.07
C PHE A 89 10.22 -14.78 -15.41
N LEU A 90 10.18 -13.69 -16.16
CA LEU A 90 9.47 -13.63 -17.45
C LEU A 90 9.91 -14.70 -18.45
N PRO A 91 11.22 -14.99 -18.65
CA PRO A 91 11.64 -16.06 -19.56
C PRO A 91 11.06 -17.42 -19.20
N VAL A 92 11.01 -17.75 -17.90
CA VAL A 92 10.44 -19.02 -17.39
C VAL A 92 8.94 -19.09 -17.68
N LEU A 93 8.20 -18.01 -17.43
CA LEU A 93 6.76 -17.96 -17.70
C LEU A 93 6.45 -18.03 -19.21
N LEU A 94 7.28 -17.42 -20.05
CA LEU A 94 7.14 -17.49 -21.50
C LEU A 94 7.38 -18.90 -22.01
N GLU A 95 8.40 -19.60 -21.51
CA GLU A 95 8.70 -20.99 -21.88
C GLU A 95 7.55 -21.94 -21.50
N GLN A 96 6.93 -21.74 -20.34
CA GLN A 96 5.78 -22.55 -19.91
C GLN A 96 4.43 -22.10 -20.53
N HIS A 97 4.39 -21.01 -21.32
CA HIS A 97 3.20 -20.43 -21.94
C HIS A 97 2.04 -20.18 -20.98
N SER A 98 2.33 -19.92 -19.71
CA SER A 98 1.30 -19.72 -18.67
C SER A 98 1.84 -18.93 -17.49
N GLY A 99 0.92 -18.44 -16.64
CA GLY A 99 1.25 -17.75 -15.41
C GLY A 99 0.97 -16.26 -15.44
N ALA A 100 1.27 -15.59 -14.33
CA ALA A 100 1.03 -14.17 -14.16
C ALA A 100 2.22 -13.45 -13.49
N ILE A 101 2.56 -12.28 -14.01
CA ILE A 101 3.37 -11.27 -13.33
C ILE A 101 2.43 -10.31 -12.62
N VAL A 102 2.53 -10.20 -11.31
CA VAL A 102 1.67 -9.37 -10.46
C VAL A 102 2.52 -8.30 -9.78
N ASN A 103 2.39 -7.06 -10.22
CA ASN A 103 3.19 -5.95 -9.75
C ASN A 103 2.38 -5.03 -8.84
N THR A 104 2.87 -4.80 -7.62
CA THR A 104 2.21 -3.95 -6.62
C THR A 104 2.56 -2.48 -6.84
N SER A 105 1.62 -1.75 -7.45
CA SER A 105 1.58 -0.29 -7.49
C SER A 105 0.92 0.25 -6.21
N SER A 106 0.05 1.24 -6.31
CA SER A 106 -0.72 1.88 -5.23
C SER A 106 -1.85 2.71 -5.83
N VAL A 107 -2.77 3.20 -5.01
CA VAL A 107 -3.62 4.36 -5.37
C VAL A 107 -2.78 5.60 -5.68
N PHE A 108 -1.57 5.70 -5.10
CA PHE A 108 -0.58 6.75 -5.42
C PHE A 108 0.16 6.51 -6.75
N GLY A 109 -0.13 5.41 -7.44
CA GLY A 109 0.14 5.20 -8.86
C GLY A 109 -1.05 5.58 -9.76
N LEU A 110 -2.13 6.14 -9.18
CA LEU A 110 -3.30 6.69 -9.88
C LEU A 110 -3.45 8.20 -9.65
N ALA A 111 -3.00 8.68 -8.49
CA ALA A 111 -3.09 10.07 -8.05
C ALA A 111 -1.76 10.53 -7.44
N GLY A 112 -1.30 11.73 -7.78
CA GLY A 112 -0.21 12.40 -7.06
C GLY A 112 -0.73 13.01 -5.76
N ILE A 113 -0.02 12.78 -4.67
CA ILE A 113 -0.36 13.27 -3.34
C ILE A 113 0.80 14.12 -2.81
N PRO A 114 0.56 15.28 -2.18
CA PRO A 114 1.61 16.10 -1.59
C PRO A 114 2.49 15.33 -0.63
N TYR A 115 3.75 15.68 -0.59
CA TYR A 115 4.77 15.09 0.30
C TYR A 115 5.08 13.61 0.04
N GLN A 116 4.64 13.07 -1.11
CA GLN A 116 4.83 11.69 -1.53
C GLN A 116 5.35 11.60 -2.98
N SER A 117 6.05 12.64 -3.46
CA SER A 117 6.43 12.77 -4.88
C SER A 117 7.23 11.58 -5.40
N ALA A 118 8.31 11.18 -4.71
CA ALA A 118 9.13 10.02 -5.08
C ALA A 118 8.32 8.72 -5.03
N TYR A 119 7.52 8.53 -3.98
CA TYR A 119 6.64 7.35 -3.87
C TYR A 119 5.61 7.31 -5.00
N CYS A 120 4.90 8.41 -5.25
CA CYS A 120 3.97 8.50 -6.38
C CYS A 120 4.67 8.18 -7.70
N ALA A 121 5.81 8.81 -7.99
CA ALA A 121 6.58 8.59 -9.21
C ALA A 121 6.93 7.11 -9.39
N SER A 122 7.43 6.44 -8.33
CA SER A 122 7.76 5.02 -8.38
C SER A 122 6.54 4.14 -8.67
N LYS A 123 5.38 4.43 -8.06
CA LYS A 123 4.16 3.65 -8.23
C LYS A 123 3.46 3.91 -9.57
N PHE A 124 3.57 5.13 -10.13
CA PHE A 124 3.19 5.41 -11.53
C PHE A 124 4.12 4.66 -12.50
N ALA A 125 5.43 4.62 -12.24
CA ALA A 125 6.38 3.87 -13.06
C ALA A 125 6.04 2.37 -13.11
N VAL A 126 5.75 1.74 -11.96
CA VAL A 126 5.29 0.34 -11.88
C VAL A 126 4.03 0.13 -12.70
N ARG A 127 3.05 1.05 -12.60
CA ARG A 127 1.83 0.97 -13.40
C ARG A 127 2.13 1.03 -14.89
N GLY A 128 2.83 2.08 -15.34
CA GLY A 128 3.14 2.28 -16.76
C GLY A 128 3.93 1.11 -17.35
N PHE A 129 4.94 0.63 -16.64
CA PHE A 129 5.73 -0.54 -17.00
C PHE A 129 4.85 -1.79 -17.15
N THR A 130 3.96 -2.06 -16.18
CA THR A 130 3.10 -3.24 -16.21
C THR A 130 2.03 -3.16 -17.30
N GLU A 131 1.49 -1.97 -17.56
CA GLU A 131 0.53 -1.75 -18.65
C GLU A 131 1.17 -1.98 -20.03
N SER A 132 2.41 -1.53 -20.25
CA SER A 132 3.19 -1.83 -21.46
C SER A 132 3.44 -3.33 -21.60
N LEU A 133 4.01 -3.94 -20.57
CA LEU A 133 4.29 -5.38 -20.53
C LEU A 133 3.04 -6.21 -20.86
N ARG A 134 1.88 -5.84 -20.35
CA ARG A 134 0.61 -6.55 -20.66
C ARG A 134 0.29 -6.56 -22.14
N HIS A 135 0.63 -5.50 -22.87
CA HIS A 135 0.40 -5.45 -24.32
C HIS A 135 1.41 -6.30 -25.09
N GLU A 136 2.66 -6.34 -24.63
CA GLU A 136 3.72 -7.18 -25.20
C GLU A 136 3.41 -8.67 -25.04
N LEU A 137 2.75 -9.07 -23.94
CA LEU A 137 2.44 -10.47 -23.62
C LEU A 137 1.18 -11.02 -24.29
N ARG A 138 0.53 -10.25 -25.17
CA ARG A 138 -0.65 -10.75 -25.89
C ARG A 138 -0.34 -12.00 -26.73
N GLY A 139 -1.14 -13.05 -26.53
CA GLY A 139 -0.99 -14.31 -27.26
C GLY A 139 0.08 -15.26 -26.70
N THR A 140 0.84 -14.88 -25.68
CA THR A 140 1.88 -15.73 -25.07
C THR A 140 1.37 -16.71 -24.03
N GLY A 141 0.14 -16.52 -23.51
CA GLY A 141 -0.39 -17.27 -22.36
C GLY A 141 0.01 -16.66 -21.02
N VAL A 142 0.97 -15.72 -20.97
CA VAL A 142 1.41 -15.03 -19.76
C VAL A 142 0.64 -13.72 -19.56
N ARG A 143 0.31 -13.40 -18.31
CA ARG A 143 -0.45 -12.19 -17.96
C ARG A 143 0.40 -11.22 -17.14
N ALA A 144 0.23 -9.91 -17.35
CA ALA A 144 0.77 -8.88 -16.47
C ALA A 144 -0.38 -8.11 -15.79
N ILE A 145 -0.34 -8.03 -14.48
CA ILE A 145 -1.40 -7.52 -13.61
C ILE A 145 -0.84 -6.42 -12.71
N THR A 146 -1.52 -5.29 -12.68
CA THR A 146 -1.19 -4.20 -11.75
C THR A 146 -2.13 -4.24 -10.55
N VAL A 147 -1.58 -4.24 -9.34
CA VAL A 147 -2.35 -4.12 -8.10
C VAL A 147 -2.27 -2.69 -7.59
N HIS A 148 -3.40 -2.11 -7.22
CA HIS A 148 -3.52 -0.76 -6.67
C HIS A 148 -4.18 -0.80 -5.29
N PRO A 149 -3.41 -1.06 -4.22
CA PRO A 149 -3.92 -0.94 -2.87
C PRO A 149 -4.22 0.51 -2.53
N GLY A 150 -5.36 0.74 -1.88
CA GLY A 150 -5.60 1.91 -1.06
C GLY A 150 -4.91 1.77 0.29
N GLY A 151 -5.52 2.27 1.35
CA GLY A 151 -5.01 2.05 2.69
C GLY A 151 -5.12 0.58 3.11
N VAL A 152 -3.97 -0.09 3.28
CA VAL A 152 -3.86 -1.44 3.86
C VAL A 152 -3.03 -1.34 5.15
N ARG A 153 -3.51 -1.98 6.20
CA ARG A 153 -2.86 -1.95 7.54
C ARG A 153 -1.59 -2.78 7.51
N THR A 154 -0.47 -2.14 7.20
CA THR A 154 0.88 -2.74 7.11
C THR A 154 1.89 -1.83 7.79
N ASN A 155 3.10 -2.33 8.01
CA ASN A 155 4.19 -1.57 8.60
C ASN A 155 4.84 -0.54 7.64
N ILE A 156 4.31 -0.33 6.43
CA ILE A 156 4.96 0.51 5.40
C ILE A 156 5.18 1.96 5.88
N ALA A 157 4.26 2.52 6.66
CA ALA A 157 4.41 3.87 7.22
C ALA A 157 5.46 3.90 8.34
N ARG A 158 5.49 2.87 9.21
CA ARG A 158 6.47 2.77 10.32
C ARG A 158 7.88 2.48 9.83
N SER A 159 8.04 1.67 8.80
CA SER A 159 9.34 1.33 8.20
C SER A 159 9.82 2.35 7.17
N GLY A 160 8.99 3.34 6.83
CA GLY A 160 9.34 4.40 5.88
C GLY A 160 10.40 5.36 6.41
N ARG A 161 11.05 6.11 5.50
CA ARG A 161 11.98 7.19 5.85
C ARG A 161 11.25 8.52 5.94
N MET A 162 11.60 9.31 6.95
CA MET A 162 11.07 10.66 7.15
C MET A 162 12.12 11.49 7.91
N HIS A 163 12.58 12.57 7.32
CA HIS A 163 13.54 13.47 7.96
C HIS A 163 12.87 14.54 8.84
N SER A 164 11.71 15.02 8.39
CA SER A 164 10.91 16.02 9.09
C SER A 164 9.43 15.79 8.82
N ASP A 165 8.56 16.32 9.71
CA ASP A 165 7.13 16.31 9.42
C ASP A 165 6.83 17.14 8.16
N PRO A 166 6.34 16.54 7.08
CA PRO A 166 6.11 17.24 5.82
C PRO A 166 5.12 18.41 5.95
N LYS A 167 4.23 18.37 6.95
CA LYS A 167 3.26 19.43 7.21
C LYS A 167 3.76 20.49 8.19
N GLY A 168 5.00 20.36 8.71
CA GLY A 168 5.60 21.31 9.64
C GLY A 168 4.93 21.38 11.02
N LEU A 169 4.18 20.35 11.42
CA LEU A 169 3.48 20.27 12.70
C LEU A 169 4.34 19.66 13.83
N GLY A 170 5.58 19.28 13.52
CA GLY A 170 6.51 18.69 14.47
C GLY A 170 6.19 17.26 14.90
N ARG A 171 5.35 16.54 14.14
CA ARG A 171 4.98 15.15 14.43
C ARG A 171 6.13 14.21 14.13
N THR A 172 6.25 13.18 14.94
CA THR A 172 7.17 12.07 14.71
C THR A 172 6.64 11.14 13.62
N ARG A 173 7.52 10.30 13.08
CA ARG A 173 7.15 9.24 12.13
C ARG A 173 6.10 8.31 12.73
N ASP A 174 6.24 7.95 14.01
CA ASP A 174 5.33 7.00 14.66
C ASP A 174 3.93 7.61 14.85
N GLU A 175 3.83 8.90 15.20
CA GLU A 175 2.55 9.61 15.26
C GLU A 175 1.85 9.67 13.89
N ILE A 176 2.60 9.90 12.81
CA ILE A 176 2.05 9.88 11.44
C ILE A 176 1.62 8.47 11.04
N ALA A 177 2.38 7.44 11.44
CA ALA A 177 2.01 6.05 11.20
C ALA A 177 0.74 5.66 11.97
N ASP A 178 0.60 6.09 13.23
CA ASP A 178 -0.60 5.86 14.04
C ASP A 178 -1.82 6.56 13.43
N GLU A 179 -1.68 7.82 12.98
CA GLU A 179 -2.75 8.53 12.26
C GLU A 179 -3.18 7.77 10.99
N PHE A 180 -2.22 7.24 10.23
CA PHE A 180 -2.49 6.44 9.04
C PHE A 180 -3.23 5.15 9.39
N GLU A 181 -2.74 4.39 10.38
CA GLU A 181 -3.36 3.14 10.83
C GLU A 181 -4.80 3.34 11.34
N ALA A 182 -5.07 4.47 12.01
CA ALA A 182 -6.41 4.79 12.53
C ALA A 182 -7.49 4.93 11.44
N VAL A 183 -7.09 5.38 10.24
CA VAL A 183 -8.05 5.60 9.13
C VAL A 183 -8.13 4.41 8.17
N VAL A 184 -7.12 3.53 8.18
CA VAL A 184 -7.04 2.39 7.27
C VAL A 184 -7.89 1.22 7.78
N ARG A 185 -8.74 0.67 6.90
CA ARG A 185 -9.68 -0.40 7.26
C ARG A 185 -9.37 -1.76 6.64
N THR A 186 -8.60 -1.80 5.56
CA THR A 186 -8.28 -3.06 4.88
C THR A 186 -7.14 -3.77 5.60
N THR A 187 -7.35 -5.04 5.96
CA THR A 187 -6.28 -5.88 6.54
C THR A 187 -5.40 -6.50 5.46
N PRO A 188 -4.16 -6.93 5.77
CA PRO A 188 -3.29 -7.63 4.83
C PRO A 188 -3.93 -8.91 4.26
N GLU A 189 -4.62 -9.68 5.10
CA GLU A 189 -5.31 -10.92 4.69
C GLU A 189 -6.42 -10.62 3.67
N LYS A 190 -7.21 -9.56 3.94
CA LYS A 190 -8.26 -9.15 3.01
C LYS A 190 -7.70 -8.64 1.69
N ALA A 191 -6.58 -7.93 1.74
CA ALA A 191 -5.87 -7.49 0.54
C ALA A 191 -5.38 -8.69 -0.27
N ALA A 192 -4.75 -9.68 0.38
CA ALA A 192 -4.29 -10.91 -0.26
C ALA A 192 -5.43 -11.69 -0.90
N GLU A 193 -6.57 -11.85 -0.20
CA GLU A 193 -7.76 -12.50 -0.76
C GLU A 193 -8.25 -11.83 -2.04
N ILE A 194 -8.32 -10.49 -2.05
CA ILE A 194 -8.74 -9.71 -3.22
C ILE A 194 -7.76 -9.89 -4.38
N ILE A 195 -6.45 -9.89 -4.09
CA ILE A 195 -5.40 -10.10 -5.09
C ILE A 195 -5.55 -11.48 -5.71
N HIS A 196 -5.61 -12.55 -4.91
CA HIS A 196 -5.75 -13.93 -5.41
C HIS A 196 -6.99 -14.08 -6.29
N LYS A 197 -8.17 -13.66 -5.81
CA LYS A 197 -9.40 -13.69 -6.63
C LYS A 197 -9.26 -12.89 -7.92
N GLY A 198 -8.54 -11.76 -7.90
CA GLY A 198 -8.30 -10.96 -9.09
C GLY A 198 -7.38 -11.64 -10.10
N VAL A 199 -6.34 -12.31 -9.61
CA VAL A 199 -5.39 -13.10 -10.43
C VAL A 199 -6.12 -14.29 -11.08
N ASP A 200 -6.90 -15.05 -10.31
CA ASP A 200 -7.68 -16.20 -10.79
C ASP A 200 -8.71 -15.78 -11.85
N ALA A 201 -9.37 -14.66 -11.62
CA ALA A 201 -10.33 -14.08 -12.57
C ALA A 201 -9.67 -13.41 -13.80
N GLY A 202 -8.34 -13.44 -13.93
CA GLY A 202 -7.63 -12.88 -15.07
C GLY A 202 -7.71 -11.36 -15.19
N LYS A 203 -7.94 -10.63 -14.08
CA LYS A 203 -8.07 -9.17 -14.09
C LYS A 203 -6.74 -8.52 -14.46
N ALA A 204 -6.77 -7.55 -15.35
CA ALA A 204 -5.58 -6.76 -15.72
C ALA A 204 -5.18 -5.73 -14.64
N ARG A 205 -6.16 -5.27 -13.85
CA ARG A 205 -5.99 -4.31 -12.74
C ARG A 205 -6.80 -4.80 -11.54
N ILE A 206 -6.21 -4.71 -10.37
CA ILE A 206 -6.85 -5.07 -9.10
C ILE A 206 -6.80 -3.87 -8.16
N LEU A 207 -7.97 -3.32 -7.84
CA LEU A 207 -8.12 -2.24 -6.87
C LEU A 207 -8.48 -2.85 -5.51
N ILE A 208 -7.85 -2.37 -4.44
CA ILE A 208 -8.06 -2.87 -3.07
C ILE A 208 -8.52 -1.75 -2.16
N GLY A 209 -9.69 -1.94 -1.55
CA GLY A 209 -10.32 -0.95 -0.69
C GLY A 209 -11.24 0.02 -1.44
N PRO A 210 -12.28 0.53 -0.78
CA PRO A 210 -13.23 1.46 -1.40
C PRO A 210 -12.57 2.78 -1.81
N ASP A 211 -11.57 3.23 -1.10
CA ASP A 211 -10.74 4.39 -1.39
C ASP A 211 -10.03 4.27 -2.74
N ALA A 212 -9.55 3.08 -3.10
CA ALA A 212 -8.94 2.83 -4.40
C ALA A 212 -9.91 3.05 -5.56
N TYR A 213 -11.16 2.63 -5.42
CA TYR A 213 -12.19 2.87 -6.43
C TYR A 213 -12.57 4.35 -6.52
N ILE A 214 -12.69 5.03 -5.38
CA ILE A 214 -13.01 6.46 -5.35
C ILE A 214 -11.91 7.26 -6.04
N ILE A 215 -10.64 7.01 -5.71
CA ILE A 215 -9.50 7.70 -6.31
C ILE A 215 -9.40 7.41 -7.81
N ASP A 216 -9.57 6.15 -8.24
CA ASP A 216 -9.53 5.79 -9.67
C ASP A 216 -10.61 6.53 -10.47
N TRP A 217 -11.83 6.62 -9.97
CA TRP A 217 -12.92 7.37 -10.58
C TRP A 217 -12.63 8.88 -10.58
N LEU A 218 -12.20 9.41 -9.46
CA LEU A 218 -11.97 10.84 -9.29
C LEU A 218 -10.88 11.36 -10.23
N THR A 219 -9.76 10.64 -10.33
CA THR A 219 -8.66 11.01 -11.23
C THR A 219 -9.04 10.94 -12.71
N ARG A 220 -9.98 10.07 -13.09
CA ARG A 220 -10.49 9.97 -14.47
C ARG A 220 -11.45 11.10 -14.82
N LEU A 221 -12.34 11.45 -13.88
CA LEU A 221 -13.37 12.46 -14.12
C LEU A 221 -12.85 13.89 -13.91
N THR A 222 -11.89 14.08 -13.01
CA THR A 222 -11.34 15.39 -12.65
C THR A 222 -9.80 15.36 -12.64
N PRO A 223 -9.13 15.11 -13.79
CA PRO A 223 -7.70 14.79 -13.83
C PRO A 223 -6.79 15.90 -13.29
N THR A 224 -7.22 17.16 -13.29
CA THR A 224 -6.47 18.31 -12.77
C THR A 224 -6.98 18.82 -11.44
N HIS A 225 -8.19 18.43 -11.00
CA HIS A 225 -8.85 18.97 -9.81
C HIS A 225 -9.13 17.94 -8.73
N TYR A 226 -8.77 16.66 -8.96
CA TYR A 226 -9.05 15.56 -8.01
C TYR A 226 -8.55 15.87 -6.60
N TYR A 227 -7.38 16.50 -6.46
CA TYR A 227 -6.79 16.81 -5.17
C TYR A 227 -7.63 17.85 -4.41
N SER A 228 -8.06 18.92 -5.08
CA SER A 228 -8.95 19.93 -4.48
C SER A 228 -10.30 19.34 -4.05
N VAL A 229 -10.80 18.33 -4.76
CA VAL A 229 -12.02 17.61 -4.37
C VAL A 229 -11.75 16.76 -3.12
N LEU A 230 -10.62 16.05 -3.06
CA LEU A 230 -10.22 15.26 -1.89
C LEU A 230 -10.06 16.15 -0.64
N GLU A 231 -9.36 17.28 -0.75
CA GLU A 231 -9.19 18.23 0.37
C GLU A 231 -10.53 18.76 0.90
N ARG A 232 -11.47 19.10 0.01
CA ARG A 232 -12.80 19.55 0.42
C ARG A 232 -13.56 18.46 1.17
N PHE A 233 -13.46 17.21 0.72
CA PHE A 233 -14.09 16.05 1.37
C PHE A 233 -13.50 15.81 2.76
N GLU A 234 -12.17 15.80 2.89
CA GLU A 234 -11.49 15.69 4.19
C GLU A 234 -11.87 16.82 5.15
N GLY A 235 -11.92 18.06 4.65
CA GLY A 235 -12.33 19.21 5.42
C GLY A 235 -13.77 19.11 5.95
N LEU A 236 -14.70 18.56 5.14
CA LEU A 236 -16.09 18.32 5.55
C LEU A 236 -16.19 17.22 6.59
N LEU A 237 -15.43 16.14 6.47
CA LEU A 237 -15.39 15.04 7.44
C LEU A 237 -14.82 15.49 8.78
N ARG A 238 -13.73 16.27 8.78
CA ARG A 238 -13.13 16.85 10.00
C ARG A 238 -14.13 17.77 10.71
N ARG A 239 -14.82 18.67 10.00
CA ARG A 239 -15.84 19.54 10.57
C ARG A 239 -17.01 18.76 11.19
N LYS A 240 -17.46 17.68 10.59
CA LYS A 240 -18.50 16.81 11.15
C LYS A 240 -18.04 16.11 12.43
N ALA A 241 -16.79 15.62 12.46
CA ALA A 241 -16.22 14.99 13.64
C ALA A 241 -16.08 15.98 14.83
N THR A 242 -15.59 17.20 14.57
CA THR A 242 -15.48 18.26 15.59
C THR A 242 -16.86 18.70 16.11
N ASN A 243 -17.84 18.85 15.25
CA ASN A 243 -19.20 19.19 15.66
C ASN A 243 -19.89 18.06 16.45
N ALA A 244 -19.58 16.80 16.16
CA ALA A 244 -20.08 15.65 16.92
C ALA A 244 -19.46 15.57 18.32
N SER A 245 -18.14 15.82 18.46
CA SER A 245 -17.47 15.87 19.76
C SER A 245 -17.98 17.04 20.63
N ASN A 246 -18.08 18.24 20.07
CA ASN A 246 -18.62 19.41 20.77
C ASN A 246 -20.09 19.24 21.17
N GLY A 247 -20.89 18.52 20.36
CA GLY A 247 -22.28 18.18 20.67
C GLY A 247 -22.42 17.14 21.78
N ALA A 248 -21.46 16.21 21.90
CA ALA A 248 -21.40 15.22 22.98
C ALA A 248 -21.02 15.86 24.31
N ASP A 249 -20.01 16.75 24.31
CA ASP A 249 -19.57 17.49 25.50
C ASP A 249 -20.66 18.47 26.00
N ALA A 250 -21.39 19.14 25.10
CA ALA A 250 -22.51 20.01 25.46
C ALA A 250 -23.70 19.23 26.06
N LYS A 251 -23.93 17.98 25.64
CA LYS A 251 -24.93 17.08 26.25
C LYS A 251 -24.48 16.57 27.63
N ALA A 252 -23.20 16.22 27.77
CA ALA A 252 -22.65 15.78 29.06
C ALA A 252 -22.72 16.90 30.12
N THR A 253 -22.38 18.14 29.75
CA THR A 253 -22.45 19.30 30.65
C THR A 253 -23.90 19.65 31.06
N LYS A 254 -24.87 19.53 30.15
CA LYS A 254 -26.31 19.73 30.51
C LYS A 254 -26.86 18.62 31.39
N GLY A 255 -26.39 17.37 31.26
CA GLY A 255 -26.80 16.26 32.15
C GLY A 255 -26.24 16.41 33.57
N ALA A 256 -25.03 17.02 33.73
CA ALA A 256 -24.43 17.24 35.04
C ALA A 256 -25.09 18.37 35.85
N ILE A 257 -25.66 19.38 35.19
CA ILE A 257 -26.34 20.53 35.84
C ILE A 257 -27.78 20.17 36.28
N GLY A 258 -28.40 19.18 35.63
CA GLY A 258 -29.78 18.75 35.96
C GLY A 258 -29.91 17.93 37.25
N ASN A 259 -28.83 17.42 37.83
CA ASN A 259 -28.84 16.56 39.03
C ASN A 259 -28.51 17.26 40.37
N VAL A 260 -28.39 18.60 40.39
CA VAL A 260 -28.03 19.35 41.61
C VAL A 260 -29.22 20.04 42.28
N THR A 261 -30.44 20.00 41.72
CA THR A 261 -31.60 20.75 42.22
C THR A 261 -32.71 19.90 42.82
N THR A 262 -32.45 18.75 43.45
CA THR A 262 -33.43 18.10 44.31
C THR A 262 -32.80 17.49 45.56
N GLY A 263 -32.59 18.34 46.56
CA GLY A 263 -32.07 17.86 47.84
C GLY A 263 -32.10 18.91 48.94
N THR A 264 -33.25 19.56 49.17
CA THR A 264 -33.53 20.29 50.43
C THR A 264 -35.00 20.19 50.76
N HIS A 265 -35.30 19.55 51.83
CA HIS A 265 -36.30 19.74 52.89
C HIS A 265 -36.80 18.40 53.42
N ALA A 266 -36.45 18.04 54.66
CA ALA A 266 -37.32 18.27 55.78
C ALA A 266 -36.72 17.66 57.04
N THR A 267 -36.32 18.55 57.98
CA THR A 267 -36.21 18.18 59.38
C THR A 267 -37.29 18.89 60.15
N LYS A 268 -38.18 18.15 60.80
CA LYS A 268 -39.04 18.67 61.86
C LYS A 268 -39.24 17.61 62.93
N ALA A 269 -39.03 18.10 64.16
CA ALA A 269 -39.38 17.67 65.50
C ALA A 269 -38.51 16.54 66.10
#